data_06a1fd5adadcab42e0e6db3c621103a0
#
_entry.id   06a1fd5adadcab42e0e6db3c621103a0
#
_cell.length_a   1.000
_cell.length_b   1.000
_cell.length_c   1.000
_cell.angle_alpha   90.00
_cell.angle_beta   90.00
_cell.angle_gamma   90.00
#
_symmetry.space_group_name_H-M   'P 1'
#
loop_
_entity.id
_entity.type
_entity.pdbx_description
1 polymer ?
#
loop_
_entity_poly.entity_id
_entity_poly.type
_entity_poly.pdbx_seq_one_letter_code
_entity_poly.pdbx_strand_id
1 'polypeptide(L)'
;EIADRDWSSDVCSSDLAEVLDIETLEIAEIGVAELDLGYRSSALQSNNNIVLGVMLELNKEEPSAISMRMSEFMHRRNEKQPLALPSAGSFFKRPLNNYAGALIQDAGLKGMSIGGAQISPLHAGFMVNRDGATATDIENLCALVQNVVYDKFGILLEPEVEILR
;
A
#
# COMPACT_ATOMS: atom_id res chain seq x y z
N GLU A 1 15.99 -1.02 5.22
CA GLU A 1 16.74 -1.58 4.05
C GLU A 1 15.91 -2.36 3.03
N ILE A 2 14.60 -2.49 3.19
CA ILE A 2 13.71 -3.13 2.21
C ILE A 2 13.08 -2.11 1.25
N ALA A 3 13.32 -0.83 1.45
CA ALA A 3 12.56 0.24 0.81
C ALA A 3 13.20 0.86 -0.44
N ASP A 4 14.41 0.49 -0.81
CA ASP A 4 15.09 0.98 -2.03
C ASP A 4 15.04 0.00 -3.21
N ARG A 5 14.33 -1.12 -3.07
CA ARG A 5 14.08 -1.97 -4.23
C ARG A 5 12.86 -1.43 -4.98
N ASP A 6 13.14 -0.94 -6.15
CA ASP A 6 12.16 -0.70 -7.18
C ASP A 6 11.37 -2.01 -7.39
N TRP A 7 10.13 -2.04 -6.91
CA TRP A 7 9.26 -3.22 -7.02
C TRP A 7 8.98 -3.60 -8.47
N SER A 8 9.28 -2.69 -9.40
CA SER A 8 9.12 -2.91 -10.83
C SER A 8 10.22 -3.77 -11.43
N SER A 9 11.38 -3.90 -10.76
CA SER A 9 12.55 -4.53 -11.38
C SER A 9 12.84 -5.96 -10.96
N ASP A 10 12.31 -6.44 -9.82
CA ASP A 10 12.80 -7.70 -9.24
C ASP A 10 11.81 -8.87 -9.25
N VAL A 11 10.54 -8.70 -9.62
CA VAL A 11 9.56 -9.77 -9.38
C VAL A 11 8.73 -10.21 -10.57
N CYS A 12 8.39 -9.34 -11.49
CA CYS A 12 7.63 -9.71 -12.68
C CYS A 12 7.83 -8.65 -13.76
N SER A 13 8.29 -9.02 -14.93
CA SER A 13 7.87 -8.33 -16.12
C SER A 13 6.39 -8.69 -16.32
N SER A 14 5.47 -7.79 -15.99
CA SER A 14 4.10 -7.90 -16.48
C SER A 14 4.16 -7.58 -17.95
N ASP A 15 4.02 -8.60 -18.80
CA ASP A 15 4.23 -8.36 -20.22
C ASP A 15 2.99 -7.80 -20.88
N LEU A 16 1.81 -8.09 -20.36
CA LEU A 16 0.52 -7.70 -20.93
C LEU A 16 -0.56 -7.54 -19.86
N ALA A 17 -1.45 -6.58 -20.06
CA ALA A 17 -2.74 -6.51 -19.38
C ALA A 17 -3.86 -6.60 -20.41
N GLU A 18 -4.84 -7.47 -20.17
CA GLU A 18 -6.08 -7.54 -20.92
C GLU A 18 -7.08 -6.57 -20.30
N VAL A 19 -7.59 -5.64 -21.06
CA VAL A 19 -8.48 -4.58 -20.59
C VAL A 19 -9.74 -4.49 -21.42
N LEU A 20 -10.85 -4.15 -20.75
CA LEU A 20 -12.12 -3.79 -21.39
C LEU A 20 -12.25 -2.27 -21.38
N ASP A 21 -12.35 -1.67 -22.54
CA ASP A 21 -12.77 -0.28 -22.70
C ASP A 21 -14.27 -0.18 -22.48
N ILE A 22 -14.69 0.61 -21.47
CA ILE A 22 -16.12 0.69 -21.12
C ILE A 22 -16.93 1.57 -22.06
N GLU A 23 -16.30 2.37 -22.93
CA GLU A 23 -16.99 3.22 -23.91
C GLU A 23 -17.27 2.45 -25.20
N THR A 24 -16.25 1.72 -25.69
CA THR A 24 -16.34 0.95 -26.93
C THR A 24 -16.83 -0.49 -26.71
N LEU A 25 -16.70 -1.02 -25.48
CA LEU A 25 -16.94 -2.40 -25.09
C LEU A 25 -15.97 -3.38 -25.82
N GLU A 26 -14.86 -2.89 -26.29
CA GLU A 26 -13.83 -3.71 -26.91
C GLU A 26 -12.81 -4.20 -25.87
N ILE A 27 -12.31 -5.42 -26.08
CA ILE A 27 -11.23 -6.00 -25.27
C ILE A 27 -9.93 -5.82 -26.03
N ALA A 28 -8.92 -5.28 -25.36
CA ALA A 28 -7.59 -5.08 -25.92
C ALA A 28 -6.50 -5.57 -24.98
N GLU A 29 -5.36 -5.99 -25.55
CA GLU A 29 -4.13 -6.25 -24.79
C GLU A 29 -3.25 -5.00 -24.84
N ILE A 30 -2.80 -4.54 -23.67
CA ILE A 30 -1.87 -3.41 -23.52
C ILE A 30 -0.55 -3.87 -22.93
N GLY A 31 0.54 -3.44 -23.56
CA GLY A 31 1.90 -3.76 -23.13
C GLY A 31 2.38 -2.87 -21.97
N VAL A 32 3.49 -3.29 -21.33
CA VAL A 32 4.11 -2.56 -20.19
C VAL A 32 4.39 -1.09 -20.52
N ALA A 33 4.84 -0.80 -21.74
CA ALA A 33 5.14 0.58 -22.14
C ALA A 33 3.89 1.48 -22.16
N GLU A 34 2.74 0.92 -22.52
CA GLU A 34 1.47 1.64 -22.57
C GLU A 34 0.80 1.72 -21.20
N LEU A 35 1.11 0.79 -20.29
CA LEU A 35 0.66 0.82 -18.91
C LEU A 35 1.24 1.99 -18.12
N ASP A 36 2.38 2.54 -18.54
CA ASP A 36 3.06 3.68 -17.89
C ASP A 36 3.11 3.53 -16.36
N LEU A 37 3.67 2.40 -15.92
CA LEU A 37 3.70 2.04 -14.49
C LEU A 37 4.63 2.95 -13.72
N GLY A 38 4.11 3.57 -12.66
CA GLY A 38 4.83 4.40 -11.72
C GLY A 38 4.50 4.07 -10.27
N TYR A 39 5.09 4.83 -9.33
CA TYR A 39 4.76 4.65 -7.91
C TYR A 39 3.29 4.97 -7.64
N ARG A 40 2.50 3.94 -7.33
CA ARG A 40 1.05 4.05 -7.09
C ARG A 40 0.29 4.68 -8.27
N SER A 41 0.79 4.52 -9.50
CA SER A 41 0.17 5.06 -10.70
C SER A 41 0.31 4.14 -11.90
N SER A 42 -0.64 4.22 -12.81
CA SER A 42 -0.61 3.63 -14.14
C SER A 42 -1.51 4.41 -15.07
N ALA A 43 -1.34 4.25 -16.38
CA ALA A 43 -2.25 4.83 -17.38
C ALA A 43 -3.70 4.39 -17.19
N LEU A 44 -3.94 3.22 -16.61
CA LEU A 44 -5.28 2.68 -16.34
C LEU A 44 -6.08 3.47 -15.31
N GLN A 45 -5.42 4.27 -14.45
CA GLN A 45 -6.12 5.12 -13.48
C GLN A 45 -6.72 6.38 -14.11
N SER A 46 -6.23 6.77 -15.29
CA SER A 46 -6.69 7.96 -16.01
C SER A 46 -7.69 7.65 -17.13
N ASN A 47 -7.79 6.39 -17.51
CA ASN A 47 -8.80 5.92 -18.44
C ASN A 47 -9.83 5.06 -17.70
N ASN A 48 -11.05 4.98 -18.24
CA ASN A 48 -12.13 4.22 -17.61
C ASN A 48 -12.08 2.71 -17.94
N ASN A 49 -10.90 2.15 -18.21
CA ASN A 49 -10.76 0.75 -18.59
C ASN A 49 -10.84 -0.18 -17.38
N ILE A 50 -11.43 -1.34 -17.58
CA ILE A 50 -11.49 -2.41 -16.57
C ILE A 50 -10.44 -3.46 -16.90
N VAL A 51 -9.55 -3.75 -15.95
CA VAL A 51 -8.56 -4.83 -16.10
C VAL A 51 -9.28 -6.17 -15.94
N LEU A 52 -9.22 -7.01 -16.98
CA LEU A 52 -9.80 -8.35 -17.00
C LEU A 52 -8.78 -9.41 -16.60
N GLY A 53 -7.53 -9.22 -17.00
CA GLY A 53 -6.45 -10.17 -16.74
C GLY A 53 -5.07 -9.53 -16.83
N VAL A 54 -4.08 -10.22 -16.28
CA VAL A 54 -2.66 -9.82 -16.34
C VAL A 54 -1.84 -11.06 -16.69
N MET A 55 -0.95 -10.94 -17.67
CA MET A 55 0.04 -11.97 -17.99
C MET A 55 1.36 -11.62 -17.31
N LEU A 56 1.90 -12.58 -16.54
CA LEU A 56 3.15 -12.43 -15.82
C LEU A 56 4.16 -13.46 -16.32
N GLU A 57 5.35 -13.04 -16.71
CA GLU A 57 6.47 -13.94 -16.97
C GLU A 57 7.19 -14.25 -15.65
N LEU A 58 7.31 -15.54 -15.33
CA LEU A 58 7.94 -16.01 -14.09
C LEU A 58 9.12 -16.91 -14.41
N ASN A 59 10.20 -16.80 -13.64
CA ASN A 59 11.30 -17.73 -13.70
C ASN A 59 10.97 -19.05 -12.99
N LYS A 60 11.26 -20.19 -13.62
CA LYS A 60 11.12 -21.49 -13.00
C LYS A 60 12.22 -21.70 -11.95
N GLU A 61 11.83 -22.21 -10.81
CA GLU A 61 12.73 -22.56 -9.70
C GLU A 61 12.24 -23.83 -9.01
N GLU A 62 13.08 -24.47 -8.20
CA GLU A 62 12.70 -25.65 -7.42
C GLU A 62 11.58 -25.31 -6.43
N PRO A 63 10.49 -26.11 -6.38
CA PRO A 63 9.34 -25.83 -5.52
C PRO A 63 9.68 -25.70 -4.03
N SER A 64 10.68 -26.45 -3.56
CA SER A 64 11.15 -26.38 -2.18
C SER A 64 11.81 -25.02 -1.86
N ALA A 65 12.60 -24.48 -2.78
CA ALA A 65 13.25 -23.18 -2.63
C ALA A 65 12.22 -22.04 -2.62
N ILE A 66 11.22 -22.12 -3.50
CA ILE A 66 10.09 -21.18 -3.54
C ILE A 66 9.32 -21.22 -2.21
N SER A 67 8.96 -22.42 -1.73
CA SER A 67 8.21 -22.60 -0.48
C SER A 67 8.97 -22.05 0.74
N MET A 68 10.29 -22.30 0.81
CA MET A 68 11.14 -21.73 1.87
C MET A 68 11.13 -20.21 1.84
N ARG A 69 11.30 -19.59 0.68
CA ARG A 69 11.32 -18.12 0.52
C ARG A 69 9.97 -17.51 0.87
N MET A 70 8.86 -18.13 0.45
CA MET A 70 7.51 -17.70 0.82
C MET A 70 7.31 -17.75 2.35
N SER A 71 7.75 -18.81 2.99
CA SER A 71 7.67 -18.99 4.45
C SER A 71 8.50 -17.93 5.18
N GLU A 72 9.70 -17.65 4.70
CA GLU A 72 10.58 -16.61 5.27
C GLU A 72 9.95 -15.23 5.14
N PHE A 73 9.41 -14.87 3.97
CA PHE A 73 8.76 -13.58 3.77
C PHE A 73 7.50 -13.45 4.64
N MET A 74 6.71 -14.52 4.77
CA MET A 74 5.55 -14.52 5.65
C MET A 74 5.94 -14.34 7.12
N HIS A 75 7.01 -15.02 7.57
CA HIS A 75 7.53 -14.86 8.93
C HIS A 75 7.96 -13.42 9.20
N ARG A 76 8.80 -12.83 8.34
CA ARG A 76 9.22 -11.41 8.43
C ARG A 76 8.05 -10.45 8.43
N ARG A 77 7.01 -10.74 7.64
CA ARG A 77 5.80 -9.93 7.58
C ARG A 77 5.01 -9.99 8.89
N ASN A 78 4.85 -11.19 9.44
CA ASN A 78 4.15 -11.41 10.71
C ASN A 78 4.84 -10.71 11.89
N GLU A 79 6.18 -10.66 11.89
CA GLU A 79 6.94 -9.98 12.92
C GLU A 79 6.84 -8.45 12.87
N LYS A 80 6.69 -7.89 11.66
CA LYS A 80 6.78 -6.43 11.44
C LYS A 80 5.43 -5.75 11.22
N GLN A 81 4.38 -6.48 10.88
CA GLN A 81 3.07 -5.92 10.55
C GLN A 81 1.99 -6.41 11.53
N PRO A 82 1.01 -5.56 11.89
CA PRO A 82 -0.04 -5.87 12.87
C PRO A 82 -1.15 -6.76 12.26
N LEU A 83 -0.80 -7.95 11.76
CA LEU A 83 -1.73 -8.83 11.03
C LEU A 83 -2.84 -9.41 11.92
N ALA A 84 -2.71 -9.34 13.24
CA ALA A 84 -3.71 -9.82 14.19
C ALA A 84 -4.92 -8.88 14.33
N LEU A 85 -4.82 -7.64 13.85
CA LEU A 85 -5.88 -6.63 13.95
C LEU A 85 -6.34 -6.20 12.55
N PRO A 86 -7.64 -5.92 12.37
CA PRO A 86 -8.15 -5.39 11.10
C PRO A 86 -7.48 -4.07 10.74
N SER A 87 -7.01 -3.95 9.51
CA SER A 87 -6.43 -2.73 8.96
C SER A 87 -6.54 -2.71 7.44
N ALA A 88 -6.43 -1.54 6.84
CA ALA A 88 -6.37 -1.37 5.38
C ALA A 88 -4.93 -1.41 4.82
N GLY A 89 -3.97 -1.94 5.59
CA GLY A 89 -2.55 -1.93 5.24
C GLY A 89 -1.85 -0.62 5.66
N SER A 90 -0.85 -0.18 4.89
CA SER A 90 -0.25 1.14 5.09
C SER A 90 -1.27 2.22 4.81
N PHE A 91 -1.46 3.12 5.77
CA PHE A 91 -2.54 4.13 5.68
C PHE A 91 -2.17 5.33 4.81
N PHE A 92 -0.89 5.70 4.79
CA PHE A 92 -0.38 6.85 4.04
C PHE A 92 0.58 6.42 2.94
N LYS A 93 0.54 7.12 1.81
CA LYS A 93 1.54 7.01 0.74
C LYS A 93 2.93 7.37 1.27
N ARG A 94 3.97 6.83 0.64
CA ARG A 94 5.35 7.20 0.94
C ARG A 94 5.61 8.63 0.46
N PRO A 95 5.93 9.59 1.35
CA PRO A 95 6.30 10.93 0.94
C PRO A 95 7.68 10.93 0.27
N LEU A 96 7.94 11.96 -0.54
CA LEU A 96 9.21 12.10 -1.26
C LEU A 96 10.39 12.09 -0.26
N ASN A 97 11.38 11.24 -0.50
CA ASN A 97 12.61 11.08 0.30
C ASN A 97 12.38 10.72 1.78
N ASN A 98 11.18 10.25 2.16
CA ASN A 98 10.84 9.90 3.52
C ASN A 98 9.97 8.64 3.58
N TYR A 99 9.72 8.15 4.80
CA TYR A 99 8.82 7.04 5.07
C TYR A 99 7.73 7.51 6.02
N ALA A 100 6.46 7.37 5.63
CA ALA A 100 5.33 7.79 6.46
C ALA A 100 5.38 7.17 7.86
N GLY A 101 5.64 5.86 7.98
CA GLY A 101 5.75 5.16 9.26
C GLY A 101 6.86 5.70 10.16
N ALA A 102 8.02 6.09 9.59
CA ALA A 102 9.10 6.69 10.36
C ALA A 102 8.70 8.09 10.88
N LEU A 103 8.14 8.93 10.03
CA LEU A 103 7.67 10.27 10.43
C LEU A 103 6.61 10.19 11.54
N ILE A 104 5.65 9.27 11.43
CA ILE A 104 4.61 9.05 12.44
C ILE A 104 5.23 8.56 13.77
N GLN A 105 6.20 7.65 13.71
CA GLN A 105 6.93 7.17 14.90
C GLN A 105 7.74 8.29 15.54
N ASP A 106 8.48 9.06 14.73
CA ASP A 106 9.33 10.17 15.21
C ASP A 106 8.48 11.35 15.72
N ALA A 107 7.26 11.48 15.22
CA ALA A 107 6.25 12.38 15.77
C ALA A 107 5.72 11.95 17.15
N GLY A 108 6.03 10.72 17.60
CA GLY A 108 5.57 10.17 18.89
C GLY A 108 4.13 9.63 18.85
N LEU A 109 3.58 9.37 17.67
CA LEU A 109 2.18 8.96 17.49
C LEU A 109 1.96 7.45 17.49
N LYS A 110 3.01 6.65 17.64
CA LYS A 110 2.91 5.18 17.73
C LYS A 110 2.08 4.80 18.95
N GLY A 111 1.02 4.02 18.76
CA GLY A 111 0.07 3.65 19.80
C GLY A 111 -1.02 4.69 20.10
N MET A 112 -1.00 5.88 19.49
CA MET A 112 -2.05 6.89 19.62
C MET A 112 -3.39 6.34 19.14
N SER A 113 -4.47 6.64 19.89
CA SER A 113 -5.82 6.14 19.59
C SER A 113 -6.85 7.26 19.62
N ILE A 114 -7.87 7.13 18.77
CA ILE A 114 -9.12 7.90 18.83
C ILE A 114 -10.26 6.89 18.71
N GLY A 115 -11.12 6.82 19.71
CA GLY A 115 -12.15 5.78 19.80
C GLY A 115 -11.55 4.38 19.65
N GLY A 116 -12.06 3.59 18.72
CA GLY A 116 -11.55 2.25 18.43
C GLY A 116 -10.37 2.22 17.45
N ALA A 117 -10.04 3.34 16.79
CA ALA A 117 -8.91 3.43 15.85
C ALA A 117 -7.60 3.68 16.59
N GLN A 118 -6.50 3.05 16.12
CA GLN A 118 -5.18 3.19 16.72
C GLN A 118 -4.08 3.17 15.68
N ILE A 119 -3.06 4.02 15.84
CA ILE A 119 -1.76 3.84 15.15
C ILE A 119 -1.08 2.63 15.77
N SER A 120 -0.78 1.62 14.96
CA SER A 120 -0.24 0.37 15.47
C SER A 120 1.03 0.58 16.30
N PRO A 121 1.10 0.00 17.52
CA PRO A 121 2.31 0.01 18.32
C PRO A 121 3.43 -0.86 17.72
N LEU A 122 3.12 -1.78 16.80
CA LEU A 122 4.09 -2.60 16.12
C LEU A 122 4.70 -1.85 14.92
N HIS A 123 3.85 -1.24 14.08
CA HIS A 123 4.28 -0.54 12.86
C HIS A 123 3.48 0.74 12.66
N ALA A 124 4.11 1.89 12.85
CA ALA A 124 3.44 3.19 12.85
C ALA A 124 2.82 3.61 11.51
N GLY A 125 3.18 2.96 10.40
CA GLY A 125 2.53 3.16 9.09
C GLY A 125 1.14 2.55 8.98
N PHE A 126 0.72 1.73 9.97
CA PHE A 126 -0.58 1.05 9.98
C PHE A 126 -1.52 1.71 10.98
N MET A 127 -2.73 2.00 10.51
CA MET A 127 -3.86 2.32 11.37
C MET A 127 -4.73 1.05 11.50
N VAL A 128 -4.98 0.64 12.74
CA VAL A 128 -5.69 -0.61 13.04
C VAL A 128 -7.02 -0.32 13.73
N ASN A 129 -8.01 -1.17 13.49
CA ASN A 129 -9.23 -1.21 14.27
C ASN A 129 -8.97 -2.09 15.50
N ARG A 130 -8.76 -1.46 16.65
CA ARG A 130 -8.48 -2.15 17.91
C ARG A 130 -9.75 -2.62 18.59
N ASP A 131 -10.81 -1.80 18.54
CA ASP A 131 -12.05 -2.07 19.27
C ASP A 131 -13.23 -1.28 18.67
N GLY A 132 -13.88 -1.84 17.66
CA GLY A 132 -15.10 -1.28 17.08
C GLY A 132 -14.95 0.14 16.52
N ALA A 133 -13.83 0.47 15.89
CA ALA A 133 -13.58 1.79 15.31
C ALA A 133 -14.67 2.17 14.31
N THR A 134 -15.18 3.38 14.43
CA THR A 134 -16.07 3.99 13.45
C THR A 134 -15.25 4.64 12.31
N ALA A 135 -15.88 4.90 11.15
CA ALA A 135 -15.25 5.67 10.09
C ALA A 135 -14.79 7.05 10.59
N THR A 136 -15.59 7.70 11.44
CA THR A 136 -15.24 8.99 12.05
C THR A 136 -13.99 8.89 12.95
N ASP A 137 -13.79 7.80 13.69
CA ASP A 137 -12.58 7.60 14.49
C ASP A 137 -11.33 7.52 13.58
N ILE A 138 -11.45 6.80 12.48
CA ILE A 138 -10.39 6.67 11.46
C ILE A 138 -10.07 8.04 10.82
N GLU A 139 -11.10 8.79 10.40
CA GLU A 139 -10.93 10.12 9.80
C GLU A 139 -10.28 11.10 10.78
N ASN A 140 -10.74 11.13 12.04
CA ASN A 140 -10.18 11.99 13.07
C ASN A 140 -8.72 11.62 13.39
N LEU A 141 -8.40 10.33 13.47
CA LEU A 141 -7.03 9.89 13.72
C LEU A 141 -6.12 10.20 12.51
N CYS A 142 -6.63 10.08 11.29
CA CYS A 142 -5.93 10.48 10.07
C CYS A 142 -5.59 11.98 10.12
N ALA A 143 -6.57 12.85 10.39
CA ALA A 143 -6.37 14.29 10.49
C ALA A 143 -5.38 14.68 11.61
N LEU A 144 -5.46 14.01 12.76
CA LEU A 144 -4.49 14.21 13.84
C LEU A 144 -3.07 13.90 13.40
N VAL A 145 -2.87 12.75 12.76
CA VAL A 145 -1.55 12.33 12.25
C VAL A 145 -1.01 13.31 11.24
N GLN A 146 -1.83 13.73 10.27
CA GLN A 146 -1.44 14.71 9.26
C GLN A 146 -1.00 16.03 9.88
N ASN A 147 -1.78 16.57 10.81
CA ASN A 147 -1.47 17.84 11.48
C ASN A 147 -0.17 17.75 12.29
N VAL A 148 -0.01 16.74 13.13
CA VAL A 148 1.18 16.61 13.99
C VAL A 148 2.45 16.37 13.16
N VAL A 149 2.38 15.57 12.10
CA VAL A 149 3.53 15.33 11.21
C VAL A 149 3.86 16.60 10.43
N TYR A 150 2.85 17.33 9.94
CA TYR A 150 3.05 18.59 9.24
C TYR A 150 3.68 19.65 10.15
N ASP A 151 3.16 19.83 11.37
CA ASP A 151 3.69 20.79 12.33
C ASP A 151 5.13 20.51 12.71
N LYS A 152 5.51 19.23 12.80
CA LYS A 152 6.84 18.82 13.26
C LYS A 152 7.88 18.78 12.12
N PHE A 153 7.48 18.39 10.91
CA PHE A 153 8.41 18.11 9.82
C PHE A 153 8.14 18.93 8.54
N GLY A 154 7.04 19.67 8.47
CA GLY A 154 6.62 20.39 7.26
C GLY A 154 6.18 19.47 6.10
N ILE A 155 5.88 18.19 6.39
CA ILE A 155 5.52 17.18 5.40
C ILE A 155 4.05 16.83 5.56
N LEU A 156 3.23 17.08 4.53
CA LEU A 156 1.84 16.65 4.49
C LEU A 156 1.78 15.19 4.05
N LEU A 157 1.27 14.32 4.91
CA LEU A 157 1.05 12.92 4.58
C LEU A 157 -0.24 12.78 3.75
N GLU A 158 -0.14 12.10 2.60
CA GLU A 158 -1.27 11.79 1.73
C GLU A 158 -1.81 10.40 2.06
N PRO A 159 -3.12 10.24 2.39
CA PRO A 159 -3.72 8.93 2.57
C PRO A 159 -3.65 8.09 1.28
N GLU A 160 -3.34 6.80 1.43
CA GLU A 160 -3.48 5.81 0.36
C GLU A 160 -4.87 5.16 0.38
N VAL A 161 -5.51 5.18 1.53
CA VAL A 161 -6.84 4.61 1.76
C VAL A 161 -7.92 5.54 1.20
N GLU A 162 -8.81 4.99 0.40
CA GLU A 162 -9.99 5.68 -0.10
C GLU A 162 -11.17 5.46 0.85
N ILE A 163 -11.83 6.54 1.24
CA ILE A 163 -13.02 6.50 2.11
C ILE A 163 -14.26 6.65 1.23
N LEU A 164 -14.97 5.55 1.04
CA LEU A 164 -16.22 5.55 0.30
C LEU A 164 -17.36 6.06 1.22
N ARG A 165 -18.18 6.98 0.71
CA ARG A 165 -19.33 7.59 1.42
C ARG A 165 -20.63 7.30 0.72
#